data_8ccfd53b343c37c79ca66d35ab6c2f48
#
_entry.id   8ccfd53b343c37c79ca66d35ab6c2f48
#
_cell.length_a   1.000
_cell.length_b   1.000
_cell.length_c   1.000
_cell.angle_alpha   90.00
_cell.angle_beta   90.00
_cell.angle_gamma   90.00
#
_symmetry.space_group_name_H-M   'P 1'
#
loop_
_entity.id
_entity.type
_entity.pdbx_description
1 polymer ?
#
loop_
_entity_poly.entity_id
_entity_poly.type
_entity_poly.pdbx_seq_one_letter_code
_entity_poly.pdbx_strand_id
1 'polypeptide(L)'
;MSVSRETPAVRRLLDALAAVPDPHTTVSDPEAALEVHVADSLSGLEVPELSSATRIADIGAGAGFPGLVLAIALPRAEVDLIESAGRKTAVIDRLIQAAELSNARSVTARAEDFARTPAVLGGGREAYDAVTARAVGPLAVLVEYAAPLLRGDGVLVAWKGARDAAEEASGAAAAEKVGMAVKEVVRVRPYEASENRHLHVFRKIAPTPAGFPRRAGVARKRPLA
;
A
#
# COMPACT_ATOMS: atom_id res chain seq x y z
N MET A 1 8.61 1.85 -19.45
CA MET A 1 10.03 2.06 -19.06
C MET A 1 10.32 1.10 -17.93
N SER A 2 11.32 0.22 -18.06
CA SER A 2 11.73 -0.64 -16.93
C SER A 2 12.38 0.24 -15.86
N VAL A 3 11.77 0.32 -14.68
CA VAL A 3 12.39 1.01 -13.54
C VAL A 3 13.53 0.14 -13.05
N SER A 4 14.74 0.67 -13.07
CA SER A 4 15.91 -0.07 -12.56
C SER A 4 15.75 -0.35 -11.07
N ARG A 5 16.00 -1.60 -10.67
CA ARG A 5 15.99 -2.02 -9.26
C ARG A 5 17.17 -1.42 -8.47
N GLU A 6 18.22 -0.97 -9.16
CA GLU A 6 19.48 -0.48 -8.58
C GLU A 6 19.73 0.99 -8.91
N THR A 7 18.85 1.87 -8.45
CA THR A 7 19.09 3.31 -8.52
C THR A 7 19.87 3.78 -7.29
N PRO A 8 20.57 4.93 -7.36
CA PRO A 8 21.21 5.53 -6.18
C PRO A 8 20.24 5.73 -5.00
N ALA A 9 18.98 6.10 -5.27
CA ALA A 9 17.97 6.26 -4.23
C ALA A 9 17.59 4.92 -3.57
N VAL A 10 17.46 3.84 -4.36
CA VAL A 10 17.21 2.49 -3.81
C VAL A 10 18.39 2.06 -2.94
N ARG A 11 19.62 2.27 -3.38
CA ARG A 11 20.81 1.91 -2.59
C ARG A 11 20.82 2.65 -1.25
N ARG A 12 20.65 3.97 -1.26
CA ARG A 12 20.56 4.77 -0.01
C ARG A 12 19.43 4.30 0.91
N LEU A 13 18.27 3.95 0.34
CA LEU A 13 17.14 3.40 1.08
C LEU A 13 17.52 2.10 1.81
N LEU A 14 18.15 1.15 1.10
CA LEU A 14 18.50 -0.15 1.66
C LEU A 14 19.65 -0.06 2.68
N ASP A 15 20.66 0.76 2.42
CA ASP A 15 21.76 1.02 3.37
C ASP A 15 21.22 1.65 4.66
N ALA A 16 20.29 2.60 4.55
CA ALA A 16 19.63 3.19 5.71
C ALA A 16 18.76 2.19 6.46
N LEU A 17 18.03 1.30 5.76
CA LEU A 17 17.24 0.24 6.36
C LEU A 17 18.11 -0.72 7.19
N ALA A 18 19.24 -1.13 6.63
CA ALA A 18 20.21 -2.01 7.32
C ALA A 18 20.81 -1.36 8.58
N ALA A 19 20.94 -0.03 8.58
CA ALA A 19 21.48 0.73 9.72
C ALA A 19 20.46 0.99 10.84
N VAL A 20 19.17 0.67 10.65
CA VAL A 20 18.13 0.83 11.69
C VAL A 20 18.17 -0.38 12.64
N PRO A 21 18.33 -0.18 13.97
CA PRO A 21 18.38 -1.30 14.93
C PRO A 21 17.10 -2.15 14.98
N ASP A 22 15.92 -1.53 14.80
CA ASP A 22 14.62 -2.21 14.71
C ASP A 22 13.87 -1.70 13.45
N PRO A 23 14.16 -2.26 12.27
CA PRO A 23 13.60 -1.78 11.00
C PRO A 23 12.14 -2.22 10.78
N HIS A 24 11.55 -2.93 11.74
CA HIS A 24 10.18 -3.48 11.64
C HIS A 24 9.94 -4.37 10.41
N THR A 25 10.99 -5.01 9.94
CA THR A 25 10.99 -6.07 8.92
C THR A 25 11.97 -7.16 9.33
N THR A 26 11.73 -8.38 8.89
CA THR A 26 12.65 -9.52 9.09
C THR A 26 13.78 -9.56 8.07
N VAL A 27 13.71 -8.74 7.01
CA VAL A 27 14.68 -8.68 5.92
C VAL A 27 15.24 -7.26 5.86
N SER A 28 16.43 -7.05 6.42
CA SER A 28 17.13 -5.76 6.42
C SER A 28 18.50 -5.84 5.73
N ASP A 29 18.99 -7.03 5.40
CA ASP A 29 20.16 -7.20 4.56
C ASP A 29 19.90 -6.59 3.17
N PRO A 30 20.77 -5.70 2.65
CA PRO A 30 20.52 -4.97 1.42
C PRO A 30 20.32 -5.85 0.17
N GLU A 31 21.04 -6.96 0.04
CA GLU A 31 20.91 -7.85 -1.13
C GLU A 31 19.57 -8.60 -1.08
N ALA A 32 19.24 -9.18 0.06
CA ALA A 32 17.96 -9.85 0.25
C ALA A 32 16.79 -8.88 0.16
N ALA A 33 16.92 -7.64 0.68
CA ALA A 33 15.90 -6.61 0.61
C ALA A 33 15.66 -6.08 -0.81
N LEU A 34 16.68 -6.14 -1.69
CA LEU A 34 16.51 -5.79 -3.10
C LEU A 34 15.48 -6.70 -3.80
N GLU A 35 15.44 -7.98 -3.48
CA GLU A 35 14.45 -8.91 -4.00
C GLU A 35 13.11 -8.80 -3.25
N VAL A 36 13.15 -9.04 -1.94
CA VAL A 36 11.94 -9.20 -1.11
C VAL A 36 11.18 -7.89 -0.93
N HIS A 37 11.87 -6.74 -0.93
CA HIS A 37 11.21 -5.45 -0.77
C HIS A 37 11.14 -4.68 -2.07
N VAL A 38 12.26 -4.49 -2.78
CA VAL A 38 12.27 -3.61 -3.96
C VAL A 38 11.61 -4.29 -5.15
N ALA A 39 12.05 -5.48 -5.54
CA ALA A 39 11.47 -6.17 -6.70
C ALA A 39 9.99 -6.51 -6.48
N ASP A 40 9.62 -6.97 -5.27
CA ASP A 40 8.22 -7.25 -4.92
C ASP A 40 7.36 -5.96 -4.99
N SER A 41 7.85 -4.82 -4.50
CA SER A 41 7.13 -3.55 -4.59
C SER A 41 6.95 -3.07 -6.04
N LEU A 42 8.00 -3.20 -6.87
CA LEU A 42 7.96 -2.82 -8.28
C LEU A 42 6.99 -3.66 -9.10
N SER A 43 6.69 -4.90 -8.68
CA SER A 43 5.69 -5.73 -9.37
C SER A 43 4.31 -5.07 -9.42
N GLY A 44 3.99 -4.18 -8.49
CA GLY A 44 2.74 -3.42 -8.53
C GLY A 44 2.59 -2.54 -9.75
N LEU A 45 3.69 -2.16 -10.40
CA LEU A 45 3.65 -1.35 -11.63
C LEU A 45 3.14 -2.13 -12.85
N GLU A 46 2.93 -3.44 -12.73
CA GLU A 46 2.21 -4.24 -13.72
C GLU A 46 0.71 -3.87 -13.76
N VAL A 47 0.19 -3.19 -12.72
CA VAL A 47 -1.17 -2.63 -12.71
C VAL A 47 -1.13 -1.23 -13.34
N PRO A 48 -1.75 -1.01 -14.52
CA PRO A 48 -1.65 0.26 -15.23
C PRO A 48 -2.14 1.47 -14.45
N GLU A 49 -3.21 1.31 -13.66
CA GLU A 49 -3.76 2.38 -12.82
C GLU A 49 -2.79 2.80 -11.71
N LEU A 50 -2.03 1.86 -11.13
CA LEU A 50 -1.00 2.21 -10.15
C LEU A 50 0.19 2.88 -10.82
N SER A 51 0.63 2.37 -11.99
CA SER A 51 1.78 2.94 -12.71
C SER A 51 1.52 4.36 -13.25
N SER A 52 0.26 4.74 -13.43
CA SER A 52 -0.16 6.08 -13.87
C SER A 52 -0.70 6.97 -12.75
N ALA A 53 -0.75 6.47 -11.51
CA ALA A 53 -1.26 7.21 -10.37
C ALA A 53 -0.40 8.44 -10.07
N THR A 54 -1.06 9.52 -9.67
CA THR A 54 -0.42 10.77 -9.23
C THR A 54 -0.51 10.96 -7.72
N ARG A 55 -1.46 10.31 -7.06
CA ARG A 55 -1.60 10.29 -5.61
C ARG A 55 -1.81 8.86 -5.11
N ILE A 56 -0.91 8.39 -4.27
CA ILE A 56 -0.88 7.01 -3.75
C ILE A 56 -0.92 7.05 -2.23
N ALA A 57 -1.78 6.22 -1.62
CA ALA A 57 -1.74 5.94 -0.19
C ALA A 57 -1.28 4.51 0.06
N ASP A 58 -0.20 4.34 0.80
CA ASP A 58 0.27 3.02 1.26
C ASP A 58 -0.24 2.79 2.68
N ILE A 59 -1.24 1.91 2.84
CA ILE A 59 -1.89 1.67 4.13
C ILE A 59 -1.20 0.55 4.92
N GLY A 60 -0.93 0.83 6.21
CA GLY A 60 -0.18 -0.08 7.06
C GLY A 60 1.27 -0.21 6.59
N ALA A 61 1.89 0.90 6.22
CA ALA A 61 3.17 0.95 5.53
C ALA A 61 4.33 0.21 6.23
N GLY A 62 4.24 -0.03 7.55
CA GLY A 62 5.21 -0.84 8.29
C GLY A 62 6.62 -0.26 8.23
N ALA A 63 7.51 -0.96 7.54
CA ALA A 63 8.88 -0.52 7.25
C ALA A 63 8.96 0.39 6.00
N GLY A 64 7.82 0.81 5.43
CA GLY A 64 7.76 1.71 4.28
C GLY A 64 7.60 1.03 2.92
N PHE A 65 7.29 -0.26 2.87
CA PHE A 65 7.14 -1.02 1.61
C PHE A 65 5.70 -1.48 1.39
N PRO A 66 5.11 -1.26 0.19
CA PRO A 66 5.74 -0.85 -1.07
C PRO A 66 5.96 0.67 -1.24
N GLY A 67 5.38 1.54 -0.40
CA GLY A 67 5.26 2.98 -0.62
C GLY A 67 6.56 3.70 -0.99
N LEU A 68 7.67 3.46 -0.27
CA LEU A 68 8.97 4.12 -0.54
C LEU A 68 9.53 3.75 -1.91
N VAL A 69 9.39 2.48 -2.31
CA VAL A 69 9.86 2.03 -3.63
C VAL A 69 8.99 2.61 -4.74
N LEU A 70 7.68 2.71 -4.53
CA LEU A 70 6.77 3.38 -5.46
C LEU A 70 7.09 4.87 -5.60
N ALA A 71 7.44 5.55 -4.51
CA ALA A 71 7.88 6.96 -4.56
C ALA A 71 9.15 7.14 -5.40
N ILE A 72 10.13 6.21 -5.28
CA ILE A 72 11.33 6.22 -6.12
C ILE A 72 10.97 5.97 -7.60
N ALA A 73 10.10 5.00 -7.85
CA ALA A 73 9.74 4.56 -9.19
C ALA A 73 8.84 5.55 -9.95
N LEU A 74 8.03 6.31 -9.22
CA LEU A 74 7.04 7.25 -9.72
C LEU A 74 7.32 8.68 -9.20
N PRO A 75 8.38 9.35 -9.67
CA PRO A 75 8.83 10.63 -9.10
C PRO A 75 7.83 11.78 -9.26
N ARG A 76 6.78 11.61 -10.06
CA ARG A 76 5.69 12.58 -10.22
C ARG A 76 4.47 12.28 -9.37
N ALA A 77 4.43 11.12 -8.70
CA ALA A 77 3.36 10.75 -7.79
C ALA A 77 3.69 11.23 -6.38
N GLU A 78 2.70 11.74 -5.67
CA GLU A 78 2.77 11.97 -4.22
C GLU A 78 2.38 10.68 -3.49
N VAL A 79 3.20 10.22 -2.54
CA VAL A 79 2.98 8.98 -1.80
C VAL A 79 2.86 9.24 -0.31
N ASP A 80 1.68 8.99 0.24
CA ASP A 80 1.40 9.07 1.67
C ASP A 80 1.53 7.66 2.30
N LEU A 81 2.51 7.49 3.20
CA LEU A 81 2.73 6.23 3.91
C LEU A 81 1.98 6.28 5.25
N ILE A 82 0.83 5.62 5.32
CA ILE A 82 -0.08 5.66 6.48
C ILE A 82 0.23 4.49 7.40
N GLU A 83 0.70 4.79 8.61
CA GLU A 83 1.02 3.80 9.64
C GLU A 83 0.57 4.30 11.02
N SER A 84 -0.04 3.44 11.79
CA SER A 84 -0.62 3.84 13.08
C SER A 84 0.39 3.92 14.24
N ALA A 85 1.54 3.28 14.10
CA ALA A 85 2.55 3.21 15.15
C ALA A 85 3.63 4.28 14.94
N GLY A 86 3.71 5.29 15.82
CA GLY A 86 4.67 6.40 15.71
C GLY A 86 6.14 5.95 15.63
N ARG A 87 6.51 4.84 16.29
CA ARG A 87 7.86 4.27 16.16
C ARG A 87 8.18 3.81 14.73
N LYS A 88 7.19 3.30 14.00
CA LYS A 88 7.35 2.89 12.60
C LYS A 88 7.39 4.08 11.65
N THR A 89 6.55 5.08 11.86
CA THR A 89 6.61 6.31 11.06
C THR A 89 7.94 7.03 11.23
N ALA A 90 8.54 7.02 12.45
CA ALA A 90 9.88 7.57 12.66
C ALA A 90 10.97 6.83 11.86
N VAL A 91 10.82 5.52 11.64
CA VAL A 91 11.71 4.76 10.74
C VAL A 91 11.46 5.18 9.29
N ILE A 92 10.19 5.24 8.85
CA ILE A 92 9.83 5.69 7.50
C ILE A 92 10.43 7.08 7.21
N ASP A 93 10.34 8.03 8.15
CA ASP A 93 10.90 9.38 7.98
C ASP A 93 12.42 9.37 7.77
N ARG A 94 13.15 8.53 8.52
CA ARG A 94 14.59 8.36 8.31
C ARG A 94 14.90 7.79 6.91
N LEU A 95 14.11 6.83 6.45
CA LEU A 95 14.28 6.22 5.14
C LEU A 95 13.96 7.21 4.02
N ILE A 96 12.91 8.04 4.16
CA ILE A 96 12.59 9.13 3.23
C ILE A 96 13.75 10.10 3.12
N GLN A 97 14.32 10.55 4.24
CA GLN A 97 15.46 11.46 4.27
C GLN A 97 16.70 10.84 3.62
N ALA A 98 17.03 9.60 3.98
CA ALA A 98 18.20 8.91 3.43
C ALA A 98 18.11 8.69 1.92
N ALA A 99 16.94 8.36 1.41
CA ALA A 99 16.68 8.18 -0.02
C ALA A 99 16.46 9.51 -0.78
N GLU A 100 16.43 10.66 -0.07
CA GLU A 100 16.21 12.01 -0.62
C GLU A 100 14.87 12.13 -1.38
N LEU A 101 13.80 11.55 -0.83
CA LEU A 101 12.49 11.55 -1.46
C LEU A 101 11.71 12.82 -1.10
N SER A 102 11.45 13.67 -2.08
CA SER A 102 10.64 14.89 -1.91
C SER A 102 9.15 14.66 -2.13
N ASN A 103 8.77 13.50 -2.67
CA ASN A 103 7.41 13.12 -3.06
C ASN A 103 6.79 12.04 -2.16
N ALA A 104 7.40 11.77 -1.01
CA ALA A 104 6.89 10.84 -0.02
C ALA A 104 6.79 11.50 1.36
N ARG A 105 5.78 11.15 2.14
CA ARG A 105 5.66 11.54 3.54
C ARG A 105 5.03 10.43 4.38
N SER A 106 5.40 10.34 5.65
CA SER A 106 4.71 9.48 6.61
C SER A 106 3.47 10.17 7.19
N VAL A 107 2.44 9.36 7.49
CA VAL A 107 1.23 9.81 8.17
C VAL A 107 0.99 8.92 9.37
N THR A 108 1.18 9.44 10.58
CA THR A 108 0.93 8.69 11.82
C THR A 108 -0.57 8.70 12.14
N ALA A 109 -1.31 7.74 11.57
CA ALA A 109 -2.76 7.61 11.79
C ALA A 109 -3.24 6.17 11.54
N ARG A 110 -4.39 5.84 12.11
CA ARG A 110 -5.17 4.71 11.61
C ARG A 110 -5.75 5.05 10.24
N ALA A 111 -5.75 4.09 9.30
CA ALA A 111 -6.31 4.30 7.97
C ALA A 111 -7.77 4.76 8.03
N GLU A 112 -8.55 4.18 8.94
CA GLU A 112 -9.96 4.54 9.15
C GLU A 112 -10.14 5.99 9.63
N ASP A 113 -9.28 6.48 10.53
CA ASP A 113 -9.39 7.83 11.07
C ASP A 113 -8.92 8.86 10.04
N PHE A 114 -7.84 8.58 9.33
CA PHE A 114 -7.34 9.42 8.24
C PHE A 114 -8.35 9.52 7.09
N ALA A 115 -9.02 8.41 6.75
CA ALA A 115 -10.03 8.36 5.71
C ALA A 115 -11.36 9.05 6.06
N ARG A 116 -11.62 9.34 7.34
CA ARG A 116 -12.79 10.14 7.76
C ARG A 116 -12.61 11.61 7.50
N THR A 117 -11.39 12.09 7.63
CA THR A 117 -11.09 13.52 7.49
C THR A 117 -11.00 13.87 6.00
N PRO A 118 -11.75 14.89 5.54
CA PRO A 118 -11.64 15.40 4.19
C PRO A 118 -10.21 15.84 3.86
N ALA A 119 -9.81 15.71 2.60
CA ALA A 119 -8.47 16.09 2.14
C ALA A 119 -8.16 17.58 2.40
N VAL A 120 -9.15 18.46 2.24
CA VAL A 120 -9.01 19.92 2.51
C VAL A 120 -8.75 20.24 3.99
N LEU A 121 -8.98 19.30 4.89
CA LEU A 121 -8.69 19.38 6.33
C LEU A 121 -7.46 18.54 6.73
N GLY A 122 -6.65 18.15 5.76
CA GLY A 122 -5.42 17.37 6.00
C GLY A 122 -5.65 15.86 6.11
N GLY A 123 -6.83 15.35 5.80
CA GLY A 123 -7.13 13.93 5.77
C GLY A 123 -6.98 13.30 4.39
N GLY A 124 -7.45 12.05 4.26
CA GLY A 124 -7.29 11.25 3.05
C GLY A 124 -8.56 10.91 2.29
N ARG A 125 -9.74 11.44 2.72
CA ARG A 125 -11.01 11.02 2.12
C ARG A 125 -11.07 11.38 0.63
N GLU A 126 -11.31 10.35 -0.20
CA GLU A 126 -11.49 10.44 -1.66
C GLU A 126 -10.36 11.22 -2.37
N ALA A 127 -9.13 11.07 -1.86
CA ALA A 127 -7.99 11.86 -2.31
C ALA A 127 -7.02 11.10 -3.24
N TYR A 128 -7.14 9.77 -3.34
CA TYR A 128 -6.11 8.94 -3.96
C TYR A 128 -6.57 8.24 -5.23
N ASP A 129 -5.67 8.17 -6.21
CA ASP A 129 -5.82 7.39 -7.45
C ASP A 129 -5.64 5.90 -7.16
N ALA A 130 -4.67 5.59 -6.28
CA ALA A 130 -4.38 4.23 -5.88
C ALA A 130 -4.14 4.15 -4.37
N VAL A 131 -4.59 3.04 -3.80
CA VAL A 131 -4.24 2.60 -2.45
C VAL A 131 -3.46 1.31 -2.56
N THR A 132 -2.34 1.20 -1.84
CA THR A 132 -1.53 0.00 -1.77
C THR A 132 -1.57 -0.62 -0.39
N ALA A 133 -1.48 -1.95 -0.32
CA ALA A 133 -1.40 -2.69 0.94
C ALA A 133 -0.59 -3.96 0.77
N ARG A 134 0.39 -4.18 1.68
CA ARG A 134 1.17 -5.40 1.76
C ARG A 134 1.26 -5.90 3.20
N ALA A 135 0.90 -7.17 3.43
CA ALA A 135 0.95 -7.82 4.75
C ALA A 135 0.13 -7.14 5.87
N VAL A 136 -0.94 -6.42 5.53
CA VAL A 136 -1.77 -5.67 6.48
C VAL A 136 -2.90 -6.53 7.05
N GLY A 137 -3.58 -7.32 6.22
CA GLY A 137 -4.71 -8.14 6.66
C GLY A 137 -5.45 -8.83 5.51
N PRO A 138 -6.61 -9.45 5.81
CA PRO A 138 -7.47 -10.07 4.81
C PRO A 138 -8.08 -9.06 3.84
N LEU A 139 -8.41 -9.52 2.60
CA LEU A 139 -8.98 -8.67 1.56
C LEU A 139 -10.24 -7.92 2.00
N ALA A 140 -11.14 -8.56 2.74
CA ALA A 140 -12.35 -7.92 3.26
C ALA A 140 -12.06 -6.73 4.19
N VAL A 141 -10.94 -6.74 4.89
CA VAL A 141 -10.48 -5.62 5.72
C VAL A 141 -9.84 -4.54 4.86
N LEU A 142 -9.03 -4.94 3.89
CA LEU A 142 -8.30 -4.00 3.02
C LEU A 142 -9.26 -3.16 2.16
N VAL A 143 -10.31 -3.77 1.61
CA VAL A 143 -11.30 -3.03 0.79
C VAL A 143 -12.06 -2.01 1.63
N GLU A 144 -12.36 -2.31 2.90
CA GLU A 144 -13.02 -1.34 3.79
C GLU A 144 -12.09 -0.16 4.14
N TYR A 145 -10.78 -0.41 4.30
CA TYR A 145 -9.82 0.66 4.55
C TYR A 145 -9.58 1.53 3.31
N ALA A 146 -9.50 0.91 2.13
CA ALA A 146 -9.16 1.59 0.90
C ALA A 146 -10.32 2.39 0.29
N ALA A 147 -11.55 1.86 0.34
CA ALA A 147 -12.69 2.47 -0.33
C ALA A 147 -12.90 3.96 -0.01
N PRO A 148 -12.86 4.40 1.27
CA PRO A 148 -13.06 5.82 1.59
C PRO A 148 -11.85 6.72 1.26
N LEU A 149 -10.66 6.15 1.03
CA LEU A 149 -9.47 6.89 0.59
C LEU A 149 -9.47 7.13 -0.92
N LEU A 150 -10.03 6.19 -1.69
CA LEU A 150 -10.04 6.23 -3.14
C LEU A 150 -11.05 7.23 -3.69
N ARG A 151 -10.62 8.03 -4.67
CA ARG A 151 -11.53 8.77 -5.54
C ARG A 151 -12.29 7.84 -6.49
N GLY A 152 -13.30 8.33 -7.21
CA GLY A 152 -13.98 7.55 -8.24
C GLY A 152 -13.00 6.97 -9.25
N ASP A 153 -13.21 5.72 -9.69
CA ASP A 153 -12.34 4.92 -10.56
C ASP A 153 -10.95 4.59 -10.00
N GLY A 154 -10.61 5.01 -8.78
CA GLY A 154 -9.37 4.66 -8.11
C GLY A 154 -9.29 3.17 -7.78
N VAL A 155 -8.08 2.66 -7.56
CA VAL A 155 -7.84 1.23 -7.35
C VAL A 155 -7.14 0.93 -6.03
N LEU A 156 -7.54 -0.18 -5.39
CA LEU A 156 -6.74 -0.85 -4.38
C LEU A 156 -5.88 -1.92 -5.05
N VAL A 157 -4.58 -1.91 -4.78
CA VAL A 157 -3.66 -2.98 -5.15
C VAL A 157 -3.15 -3.65 -3.87
N ALA A 158 -3.53 -4.90 -3.65
CA ALA A 158 -3.15 -5.67 -2.47
C ALA A 158 -2.18 -6.80 -2.83
N TRP A 159 -0.96 -6.75 -2.28
CA TRP A 159 0.03 -7.82 -2.42
C TRP A 159 -0.34 -8.99 -1.53
N LYS A 160 -0.52 -10.14 -2.13
CA LYS A 160 -0.86 -11.39 -1.46
C LYS A 160 0.09 -12.53 -1.89
N GLY A 161 0.14 -13.57 -1.08
CA GLY A 161 0.84 -14.81 -1.39
C GLY A 161 0.03 -15.73 -2.30
N ALA A 162 -0.05 -17.03 -1.94
CA ALA A 162 -0.92 -17.98 -2.62
C ALA A 162 -2.37 -17.51 -2.60
N ARG A 163 -3.10 -17.84 -3.66
CA ARG A 163 -4.54 -17.55 -3.75
C ARG A 163 -5.31 -18.39 -2.73
N ASP A 164 -6.32 -17.77 -2.14
CA ASP A 164 -7.29 -18.39 -1.25
C ASP A 164 -8.70 -18.00 -1.72
N ALA A 165 -9.45 -18.98 -2.23
CA ALA A 165 -10.77 -18.75 -2.80
C ALA A 165 -11.79 -18.24 -1.76
N ALA A 166 -11.65 -18.63 -0.50
CA ALA A 166 -12.54 -18.16 0.57
C ALA A 166 -12.22 -16.71 0.92
N GLU A 167 -10.94 -16.32 0.99
CA GLU A 167 -10.53 -14.93 1.19
C GLU A 167 -10.96 -14.05 0.02
N GLU A 168 -10.80 -14.53 -1.22
CA GLU A 168 -11.22 -13.80 -2.43
C GLU A 168 -12.74 -13.57 -2.46
N ALA A 169 -13.54 -14.59 -2.15
CA ALA A 169 -14.99 -14.46 -2.06
C ALA A 169 -15.43 -13.49 -0.97
N SER A 170 -14.81 -13.56 0.21
CA SER A 170 -15.04 -12.62 1.30
C SER A 170 -14.65 -11.19 0.92
N GLY A 171 -13.49 -11.03 0.24
CA GLY A 171 -13.05 -9.73 -0.27
C GLY A 171 -14.02 -9.13 -1.29
N ALA A 172 -14.54 -9.93 -2.22
CA ALA A 172 -15.52 -9.50 -3.21
C ALA A 172 -16.84 -9.05 -2.55
N ALA A 173 -17.39 -9.86 -1.64
CA ALA A 173 -18.62 -9.52 -0.93
C ALA A 173 -18.47 -8.28 -0.04
N ALA A 174 -17.29 -8.06 0.56
CA ALA A 174 -16.99 -6.84 1.31
C ALA A 174 -16.87 -5.62 0.38
N ALA A 175 -16.27 -5.78 -0.80
CA ALA A 175 -16.07 -4.71 -1.78
C ALA A 175 -17.42 -4.12 -2.23
N GLU A 176 -18.40 -4.96 -2.54
CA GLU A 176 -19.75 -4.53 -2.92
C GLU A 176 -20.37 -3.60 -1.86
N LYS A 177 -20.17 -3.92 -0.57
CA LYS A 177 -20.74 -3.13 0.55
C LYS A 177 -20.13 -1.73 0.70
N VAL A 178 -18.95 -1.50 0.13
CA VAL A 178 -18.21 -0.24 0.23
C VAL A 178 -18.09 0.51 -1.11
N GLY A 179 -18.80 0.07 -2.14
CA GLY A 179 -18.81 0.70 -3.46
C GLY A 179 -17.58 0.35 -4.30
N MET A 180 -16.99 -0.82 -4.10
CA MET A 180 -15.90 -1.36 -4.90
C MET A 180 -16.29 -2.66 -5.59
N ALA A 181 -15.53 -3.05 -6.60
CA ALA A 181 -15.65 -4.35 -7.26
C ALA A 181 -14.26 -4.95 -7.51
N VAL A 182 -14.19 -6.27 -7.56
CA VAL A 182 -12.99 -6.97 -8.05
C VAL A 182 -12.76 -6.58 -9.50
N LYS A 183 -11.55 -6.11 -9.83
CA LYS A 183 -11.13 -5.85 -11.20
C LYS A 183 -10.42 -7.07 -11.77
N GLU A 184 -9.37 -7.52 -11.11
CA GLU A 184 -8.54 -8.63 -11.56
C GLU A 184 -7.64 -9.16 -10.43
N VAL A 185 -7.07 -10.34 -10.66
CA VAL A 185 -5.98 -10.90 -9.86
C VAL A 185 -4.81 -11.17 -10.80
N VAL A 186 -3.72 -10.43 -10.63
CA VAL A 186 -2.52 -10.54 -11.47
C VAL A 186 -1.51 -11.43 -10.77
N ARG A 187 -1.06 -12.51 -11.43
CA ARG A 187 0.07 -13.29 -10.94
C ARG A 187 1.37 -12.58 -11.32
N VAL A 188 2.22 -12.32 -10.34
CA VAL A 188 3.52 -11.68 -10.55
C VAL A 188 4.66 -12.59 -10.09
N ARG A 189 5.83 -12.44 -10.70
CA ARG A 189 7.05 -13.16 -10.30
C ARG A 189 8.20 -12.16 -10.16
N PRO A 190 8.21 -11.35 -9.09
CA PRO A 190 9.18 -10.28 -8.92
C PRO A 190 10.63 -10.76 -8.77
N TYR A 191 10.85 -11.98 -8.26
CA TYR A 191 12.16 -12.63 -8.12
C TYR A 191 12.02 -14.16 -8.20
N GLU A 192 13.10 -14.89 -8.36
CA GLU A 192 13.08 -16.32 -8.70
C GLU A 192 12.31 -17.17 -7.67
N ALA A 193 12.54 -16.94 -6.38
CA ALA A 193 11.88 -17.67 -5.30
C ALA A 193 10.40 -17.26 -5.04
N SER A 194 9.88 -16.26 -5.76
CA SER A 194 8.51 -15.74 -5.56
C SER A 194 7.46 -16.49 -6.38
N GLU A 195 7.29 -17.78 -6.16
CA GLU A 195 6.37 -18.62 -6.96
C GLU A 195 4.89 -18.27 -6.79
N ASN A 196 4.50 -17.83 -5.60
CA ASN A 196 3.11 -17.60 -5.23
C ASN A 196 2.90 -16.14 -4.83
N ARG A 197 3.05 -15.21 -5.79
CA ARG A 197 2.76 -13.80 -5.59
C ARG A 197 1.63 -13.34 -6.50
N HIS A 198 0.64 -12.66 -5.90
CA HIS A 198 -0.52 -12.14 -6.60
C HIS A 198 -0.83 -10.72 -6.14
N LEU A 199 -1.25 -9.90 -7.09
CA LEU A 199 -1.82 -8.58 -6.86
C LEU A 199 -3.33 -8.71 -7.02
N HIS A 200 -4.07 -8.49 -5.94
CA HIS A 200 -5.53 -8.41 -6.00
C HIS A 200 -5.91 -6.96 -6.22
N VAL A 201 -6.57 -6.68 -7.33
CA VAL A 201 -6.93 -5.33 -7.75
C VAL A 201 -8.44 -5.15 -7.63
N PHE A 202 -8.85 -4.15 -6.85
CA PHE A 202 -10.24 -3.74 -6.70
C PHE A 202 -10.39 -2.31 -7.22
N ARG A 203 -11.48 -2.02 -7.93
CA ARG A 203 -11.80 -0.68 -8.44
C ARG A 203 -12.95 -0.07 -7.66
N LYS A 204 -12.88 1.23 -7.38
CA LYS A 204 -13.98 1.99 -6.83
C LYS A 204 -14.98 2.32 -7.94
N ILE A 205 -16.19 1.77 -7.83
CA ILE A 205 -17.24 1.87 -8.83
C ILE A 205 -18.45 2.73 -8.39
N ALA A 206 -18.52 3.06 -7.10
CA ALA A 206 -19.56 3.89 -6.52
C ALA A 206 -19.02 4.68 -5.31
N PRO A 207 -19.69 5.77 -4.89
CA PRO A 207 -19.35 6.48 -3.66
C PRO A 207 -19.35 5.55 -2.45
N THR A 208 -18.37 5.72 -1.56
CA THR A 208 -18.35 4.96 -0.29
C THR A 208 -19.55 5.37 0.56
N PRO A 209 -20.38 4.42 1.02
CA PRO A 209 -21.57 4.74 1.84
C PRO A 209 -21.19 5.52 3.11
N ALA A 210 -22.08 6.40 3.56
CA ALA A 210 -21.83 7.34 4.68
C ALA A 210 -21.42 6.66 6.01
N GLY A 211 -21.81 5.39 6.23
CA GLY A 211 -21.41 4.61 7.40
C GLY A 211 -19.93 4.17 7.40
N PHE A 212 -19.17 4.42 6.32
CA PHE A 212 -17.79 4.01 6.18
C PHE A 212 -16.82 5.20 6.11
N PRO A 213 -15.59 5.01 6.64
CA PRO A 213 -15.11 3.80 7.33
C PRO A 213 -15.78 3.62 8.69
N ARG A 214 -15.97 2.39 9.14
CA ARG A 214 -16.36 2.08 10.52
C ARG A 214 -15.28 2.56 11.50
N ARG A 215 -15.59 2.61 12.79
CA ARG A 215 -14.60 3.01 13.82
C ARG A 215 -13.33 2.17 13.74
N ALA A 216 -12.19 2.78 14.06
CA ALA A 216 -10.89 2.13 14.03
C ALA A 216 -10.90 0.78 14.75
N GLY A 217 -10.35 -0.25 14.08
CA GLY A 217 -10.26 -1.63 14.56
C GLY A 217 -11.54 -2.47 14.40
N VAL A 218 -12.67 -1.89 13.99
CA VAL A 218 -13.93 -2.66 13.79
C VAL A 218 -13.78 -3.62 12.60
N ALA A 219 -13.20 -3.17 11.49
CA ALA A 219 -13.01 -3.99 10.30
C ALA A 219 -12.24 -5.29 10.61
N ARG A 220 -11.18 -5.21 11.43
CA ARG A 220 -10.40 -6.39 11.84
C ARG A 220 -11.16 -7.34 12.75
N LYS A 221 -11.94 -6.79 13.69
CA LYS A 221 -12.68 -7.60 14.68
C LYS A 221 -13.95 -8.24 14.11
N ARG A 222 -14.55 -7.58 13.14
CA ARG A 222 -15.83 -7.98 12.49
C ARG A 222 -15.75 -7.60 11.01
N PRO A 223 -15.05 -8.38 10.17
CA PRO A 223 -15.02 -8.17 8.73
C PRO A 223 -16.43 -8.08 8.14
N LEU A 224 -16.58 -7.44 7.00
CA LEU A 224 -17.88 -7.22 6.34
C LEU A 224 -18.47 -8.50 5.72
N ALA A 225 -17.66 -9.51 5.49
CA ALA A 225 -18.03 -10.80 4.93
C ALA A 225 -17.14 -11.92 5.51
#